data_2494b09fa79817a5b0aca2fd531e28b1
#
_entry.id   2494b09fa79817a5b0aca2fd531e28b1
#
_cell.length_a   1.000
_cell.length_b   1.000
_cell.length_c   1.000
_cell.angle_alpha   90.00
_cell.angle_beta   90.00
_cell.angle_gamma   90.00
#
_symmetry.space_group_name_H-M   'P 1'
#
loop_
_entity.id
_entity.type
_entity.pdbx_description
1 polymer ?
#
loop_
_entity_poly.entity_id
_entity_poly.type
_entity_poly.pdbx_seq_one_letter_code
_entity_poly.pdbx_strand_id
1 'polypeptide(L)'
;MGAWLCFEDEAGQGLRPPEGRTWGRRGHTPVVRVTAAGTKRVSMAALICTKSGHRPRLIYRTHLDRGPAKGRRKGFTETDYVRLLDAAHQQLGGPIVLVWDNLNTHVSRTMRQLIDARLWLTVYQLPPCAPEFNPVEGVWSHLKRSLANLTKHSLDQLTALVKTRLKQMQYRPGLTDGLIAKTGLDFQPP
;
A
#
# COMPACT_ATOMS: atom_id res chain seq x y z
N MET A 1 -1.51 -9.89 26.31
CA MET A 1 -0.68 -9.33 25.22
C MET A 1 -1.59 -8.45 24.35
N GLY A 2 -1.20 -7.19 24.05
CA GLY A 2 -2.02 -6.29 23.22
C GLY A 2 -2.04 -6.70 21.76
N ALA A 3 -3.07 -6.26 21.03
CA ALA A 3 -3.20 -6.45 19.59
C ALA A 3 -2.28 -5.50 18.79
N TRP A 4 -1.96 -5.88 17.56
CA TRP A 4 -1.37 -4.98 16.57
C TRP A 4 -2.46 -4.13 15.92
N LEU A 5 -2.28 -2.82 15.89
CA LEU A 5 -3.10 -1.94 15.08
C LEU A 5 -2.49 -1.86 13.68
N CYS A 6 -3.26 -2.24 12.67
CA CYS A 6 -2.83 -2.28 11.29
C CYS A 6 -3.74 -1.41 10.42
N PHE A 7 -3.16 -0.56 9.60
CA PHE A 7 -3.85 0.22 8.58
C PHE A 7 -3.56 -0.39 7.22
N GLU A 8 -4.59 -0.59 6.43
CA GLU A 8 -4.48 -1.12 5.07
C GLU A 8 -4.91 -0.06 4.05
N ASP A 9 -4.24 -0.09 2.89
CA ASP A 9 -4.63 0.68 1.72
C ASP A 9 -4.04 0.08 0.45
N GLU A 10 -4.64 0.42 -0.71
CA GLU A 10 -4.16 0.00 -2.00
C GLU A 10 -3.78 1.16 -2.92
N ALA A 11 -2.86 0.90 -3.83
CA ALA A 11 -2.48 1.82 -4.89
C ALA A 11 -2.18 1.08 -6.19
N GLY A 12 -2.17 1.82 -7.28
CA GLY A 12 -1.76 1.32 -8.58
C GLY A 12 -0.79 2.26 -9.27
N GLN A 13 0.24 1.68 -9.93
CA GLN A 13 1.18 2.43 -10.74
C GLN A 13 1.25 1.84 -12.15
N GLY A 14 0.90 2.66 -13.15
CA GLY A 14 1.08 2.33 -14.56
C GLY A 14 2.50 2.61 -15.05
N LEU A 15 2.76 2.30 -16.32
CA LEU A 15 4.04 2.59 -16.97
C LEU A 15 4.29 4.09 -17.16
N ARG A 16 3.23 4.91 -17.18
CA ARG A 16 3.37 6.36 -17.14
C ARG A 16 3.85 6.77 -15.74
N PRO A 17 5.06 7.33 -15.61
CA PRO A 17 5.56 7.75 -14.32
C PRO A 17 4.74 8.92 -13.77
N PRO A 18 4.71 9.10 -12.44
CA PRO A 18 4.21 10.33 -11.85
C PRO A 18 5.05 11.52 -12.33
N GLU A 19 4.41 12.66 -12.52
CA GLU A 19 5.07 13.90 -12.85
C GLU A 19 5.74 14.47 -11.60
N GLY A 20 6.96 14.98 -11.75
CA GLY A 20 7.70 15.60 -10.67
C GLY A 20 8.63 16.70 -11.17
N ARG A 21 8.97 17.62 -10.26
CA ARG A 21 9.99 18.63 -10.56
C ARG A 21 11.35 17.95 -10.73
N THR A 22 12.13 18.42 -11.70
CA THR A 22 13.50 17.98 -11.95
C THR A 22 14.39 19.16 -12.30
N TRP A 23 15.69 18.96 -12.17
CA TRP A 23 16.67 19.97 -12.56
C TRP A 23 16.87 19.94 -14.08
N GLY A 24 16.99 21.11 -14.69
CA GLY A 24 17.29 21.30 -16.09
C GLY A 24 18.14 22.56 -16.32
N ARG A 25 18.71 22.70 -17.49
CA ARG A 25 19.37 23.96 -17.87
C ARG A 25 18.35 25.09 -17.86
N ARG A 26 18.78 26.28 -17.40
CA ARG A 26 17.97 27.49 -17.45
C ARG A 26 17.46 27.73 -18.88
N GLY A 27 16.14 27.92 -19.01
CA GLY A 27 15.49 28.10 -20.31
C GLY A 27 15.19 26.81 -21.08
N HIS A 28 15.54 25.63 -20.55
CA HIS A 28 15.27 24.33 -21.20
C HIS A 28 14.44 23.46 -20.27
N THR A 29 13.20 23.16 -20.69
CA THR A 29 12.34 22.21 -19.97
C THR A 29 12.77 20.78 -20.30
N PRO A 30 13.16 19.95 -19.31
CA PRO A 30 13.48 18.56 -19.57
C PRO A 30 12.26 17.79 -20.12
N VAL A 31 12.46 17.06 -21.20
CA VAL A 31 11.43 16.23 -21.84
C VAL A 31 11.63 14.77 -21.47
N VAL A 32 10.65 14.18 -20.79
CA VAL A 32 10.62 12.76 -20.49
C VAL A 32 9.75 12.06 -21.52
N ARG A 33 10.36 11.24 -22.39
CA ARG A 33 9.61 10.43 -23.34
C ARG A 33 9.02 9.22 -22.65
N VAL A 34 7.70 9.04 -22.74
CA VAL A 34 6.96 7.96 -22.10
C VAL A 34 6.40 7.03 -23.16
N THR A 35 6.78 5.77 -23.10
CA THR A 35 6.18 4.71 -23.93
C THR A 35 5.04 4.08 -23.13
N ALA A 36 3.99 4.84 -22.88
CA ALA A 36 2.87 4.34 -22.11
C ALA A 36 1.65 4.15 -22.98
N ALA A 37 1.28 2.92 -23.21
CA ALA A 37 0.01 2.58 -23.82
C ALA A 37 -0.73 1.58 -22.91
N GLY A 38 -2.02 1.82 -22.68
CA GLY A 38 -2.94 0.85 -22.14
C GLY A 38 -3.13 0.86 -20.62
N THR A 39 -3.95 -0.09 -20.18
CA THR A 39 -4.46 -0.23 -18.81
C THR A 39 -3.57 -1.08 -17.90
N LYS A 40 -2.38 -1.44 -18.39
CA LYS A 40 -1.43 -2.27 -17.64
C LYS A 40 -0.86 -1.52 -16.44
N ARG A 41 -0.88 -2.12 -15.25
CA ARG A 41 -0.37 -1.51 -14.03
C ARG A 41 0.18 -2.54 -13.04
N VAL A 42 0.97 -2.08 -12.11
CA VAL A 42 1.29 -2.81 -10.87
C VAL A 42 0.31 -2.32 -9.80
N SER A 43 -0.54 -3.21 -9.31
CA SER A 43 -1.37 -2.98 -8.13
C SER A 43 -0.58 -3.35 -6.87
N MET A 44 -0.74 -2.58 -5.82
CA MET A 44 -0.03 -2.72 -4.56
C MET A 44 -1.04 -2.61 -3.42
N ALA A 45 -0.95 -3.50 -2.45
CA ALA A 45 -1.65 -3.39 -1.17
C ALA A 45 -0.61 -3.42 -0.05
N ALA A 46 -0.79 -2.60 0.97
CA ALA A 46 0.15 -2.52 2.08
C ALA A 46 -0.53 -2.35 3.43
N LEU A 47 0.17 -2.82 4.46
CA LEU A 47 -0.19 -2.66 5.86
C LEU A 47 0.90 -1.86 6.56
N ILE A 48 0.53 -0.82 7.28
CA ILE A 48 1.35 -0.27 8.36
C ILE A 48 0.82 -0.85 9.66
N CYS A 49 1.67 -1.58 10.36
CA CYS A 49 1.34 -2.28 11.61
C CYS A 49 2.14 -1.66 12.75
N THR A 50 1.44 -1.25 13.81
CA THR A 50 2.04 -0.64 14.99
C THR A 50 1.51 -1.30 16.26
N LYS A 51 2.35 -1.30 17.31
CA LYS A 51 2.02 -1.79 18.64
C LYS A 51 2.95 -1.11 19.64
N SER A 52 2.42 -0.67 20.78
CA SER A 52 3.22 -0.07 21.86
C SER A 52 4.41 -0.95 22.25
N GLY A 53 5.59 -0.36 22.41
CA GLY A 53 6.83 -1.07 22.73
C GLY A 53 7.45 -1.87 21.57
N HIS A 54 6.90 -1.81 20.37
CA HIS A 54 7.41 -2.51 19.19
C HIS A 54 7.71 -1.54 18.05
N ARG A 55 8.70 -1.88 17.23
CA ARG A 55 8.96 -1.13 16.00
C ARG A 55 7.82 -1.32 15.01
N PRO A 56 7.33 -0.26 14.35
CA PRO A 56 6.31 -0.37 13.33
C PRO A 56 6.82 -1.21 12.15
N ARG A 57 5.89 -1.86 11.47
CA ARG A 57 6.20 -2.72 10.34
C ARG A 57 5.39 -2.31 9.12
N LEU A 58 6.05 -2.30 7.97
CA LEU A 58 5.42 -2.18 6.66
C LEU A 58 5.38 -3.57 6.02
N ILE A 59 4.19 -4.07 5.74
CA ILE A 59 3.98 -5.36 5.05
C ILE A 59 3.24 -5.07 3.76
N TYR A 60 3.65 -5.63 2.62
CA TYR A 60 3.05 -5.31 1.34
C TYR A 60 2.99 -6.51 0.39
N ARG A 61 2.07 -6.41 -0.58
CA ARG A 61 1.98 -7.28 -1.75
C ARG A 61 1.89 -6.46 -3.03
N THR A 62 2.37 -7.06 -4.11
CA THR A 62 2.24 -6.49 -5.46
C THR A 62 1.56 -7.50 -6.37
N HIS A 63 0.67 -7.01 -7.24
CA HIS A 63 -0.02 -7.79 -8.26
C HIS A 63 0.17 -7.13 -9.64
N LEU A 64 0.45 -7.93 -10.68
CA LEU A 64 0.60 -7.41 -12.04
C LEU A 64 -0.73 -7.51 -12.78
N ASP A 65 -1.28 -6.35 -13.11
CA ASP A 65 -2.43 -6.24 -14.01
C ASP A 65 -1.93 -6.12 -15.46
N ARG A 66 -1.94 -7.22 -16.19
CA ARG A 66 -1.46 -7.27 -17.58
C ARG A 66 -2.50 -6.79 -18.59
N GLY A 67 -3.60 -6.20 -18.13
CA GLY A 67 -4.71 -5.72 -18.97
C GLY A 67 -5.93 -6.65 -18.96
N PRO A 68 -6.99 -6.29 -19.67
CA PRO A 68 -8.23 -7.05 -19.69
C PRO A 68 -8.01 -8.46 -20.24
N ALA A 69 -8.47 -9.46 -19.48
CA ALA A 69 -8.56 -10.84 -19.93
C ALA A 69 -9.88 -11.42 -19.41
N LYS A 70 -10.52 -12.32 -20.20
CA LYS A 70 -11.81 -12.93 -19.86
C LYS A 70 -11.72 -13.61 -18.49
N GLY A 71 -12.61 -13.23 -17.56
CA GLY A 71 -12.66 -13.80 -16.22
C GLY A 71 -11.62 -13.26 -15.21
N ARG A 72 -10.80 -12.28 -15.58
CA ARG A 72 -9.76 -11.72 -14.70
C ARG A 72 -10.22 -10.38 -14.11
N ARG A 73 -10.36 -10.32 -12.78
CA ARG A 73 -10.59 -9.05 -12.07
C ARG A 73 -9.32 -8.19 -12.10
N LYS A 74 -9.49 -6.89 -12.16
CA LYS A 74 -8.44 -5.90 -12.08
C LYS A 74 -8.16 -5.57 -10.61
N GLY A 75 -6.89 -5.58 -10.20
CA GLY A 75 -6.50 -5.31 -8.82
C GLY A 75 -6.54 -6.53 -7.89
N PHE A 76 -6.62 -6.27 -6.62
CA PHE A 76 -6.69 -7.30 -5.58
C PHE A 76 -8.10 -7.86 -5.43
N THR A 77 -8.18 -9.17 -5.18
CA THR A 77 -9.42 -9.88 -4.84
C THR A 77 -9.50 -10.06 -3.32
N GLU A 78 -10.69 -10.45 -2.82
CA GLU A 78 -10.90 -10.79 -1.41
C GLU A 78 -9.86 -11.81 -0.90
N THR A 79 -9.58 -12.84 -1.72
CA THR A 79 -8.57 -13.86 -1.40
C THR A 79 -7.16 -13.29 -1.31
N ASP A 80 -6.82 -12.28 -2.12
CA ASP A 80 -5.49 -11.67 -2.07
C ASP A 80 -5.30 -10.84 -0.80
N TYR A 81 -6.33 -10.09 -0.38
CA TYR A 81 -6.32 -9.37 0.91
C TYR A 81 -6.19 -10.33 2.08
N VAL A 82 -6.97 -11.40 2.08
CA VAL A 82 -6.89 -12.41 3.14
C VAL A 82 -5.49 -13.04 3.22
N ARG A 83 -4.88 -13.36 2.10
CA ARG A 83 -3.49 -13.85 2.07
C ARG A 83 -2.48 -12.82 2.58
N LEU A 84 -2.73 -11.52 2.38
CA LEU A 84 -1.91 -10.45 2.94
C LEU A 84 -2.07 -10.41 4.47
N LEU A 85 -3.31 -10.49 4.97
CA LEU A 85 -3.62 -10.47 6.40
C LEU A 85 -3.10 -11.71 7.12
N ASP A 86 -3.26 -12.91 6.54
CA ASP A 86 -2.73 -14.16 7.09
C ASP A 86 -1.19 -14.11 7.20
N ALA A 87 -0.51 -13.59 6.17
CA ALA A 87 0.93 -13.41 6.20
C ALA A 87 1.36 -12.35 7.24
N ALA A 88 0.57 -11.30 7.42
CA ALA A 88 0.81 -10.30 8.45
C ALA A 88 0.65 -10.90 9.84
N HIS A 89 -0.42 -11.65 10.09
CA HIS A 89 -0.65 -12.34 11.36
C HIS A 89 0.51 -13.27 11.74
N GLN A 90 0.99 -14.07 10.79
CA GLN A 90 2.15 -14.96 11.00
C GLN A 90 3.42 -14.17 11.37
N GLN A 91 3.68 -13.02 10.71
CA GLN A 91 4.86 -12.20 10.96
C GLN A 91 4.78 -11.43 12.27
N LEU A 92 3.58 -11.01 12.68
CA LEU A 92 3.34 -10.18 13.86
C LEU A 92 3.20 -11.01 15.14
N GLY A 93 2.77 -12.27 15.02
CA GLY A 93 2.66 -13.22 16.14
C GLY A 93 1.61 -12.83 17.18
N GLY A 94 0.52 -12.15 16.80
CA GLY A 94 -0.52 -11.72 17.72
C GLY A 94 -1.80 -11.25 17.01
N PRO A 95 -2.87 -10.97 17.78
CA PRO A 95 -4.13 -10.46 17.25
C PRO A 95 -3.93 -9.14 16.47
N ILE A 96 -4.78 -8.93 15.47
CA ILE A 96 -4.77 -7.75 14.60
C ILE A 96 -6.09 -7.00 14.73
N VAL A 97 -5.99 -5.70 14.99
CA VAL A 97 -7.04 -4.72 14.76
C VAL A 97 -6.73 -4.03 13.43
N LEU A 98 -7.53 -4.30 12.43
CA LEU A 98 -7.37 -3.76 11.08
C LEU A 98 -8.26 -2.54 10.88
N VAL A 99 -7.70 -1.49 10.33
CA VAL A 99 -8.43 -0.29 9.89
C VAL A 99 -8.20 -0.12 8.39
N TRP A 100 -9.28 -0.06 7.61
CA TRP A 100 -9.23 0.13 6.17
C TRP A 100 -10.42 0.94 5.66
N ASP A 101 -10.43 1.26 4.37
CA ASP A 101 -11.51 2.02 3.73
C ASP A 101 -12.74 1.15 3.40
N ASN A 102 -13.76 1.80 2.79
CA ASN A 102 -14.99 1.18 2.38
C ASN A 102 -14.97 0.68 0.92
N LEU A 103 -13.83 0.22 0.42
CA LEU A 103 -13.75 -0.35 -0.93
C LEU A 103 -14.75 -1.51 -1.09
N ASN A 104 -15.39 -1.62 -2.25
CA ASN A 104 -16.39 -2.66 -2.49
C ASN A 104 -15.91 -4.08 -2.14
N THR A 105 -14.62 -4.37 -2.37
CA THR A 105 -13.99 -5.65 -2.00
C THR A 105 -13.93 -5.82 -0.49
N HIS A 106 -13.68 -4.75 0.28
CA HIS A 106 -13.58 -4.77 1.75
C HIS A 106 -14.94 -4.99 2.42
N VAL A 107 -16.01 -4.49 1.83
CA VAL A 107 -17.38 -4.60 2.38
C VAL A 107 -18.20 -5.73 1.77
N SER A 108 -17.62 -6.53 0.88
CA SER A 108 -18.31 -7.63 0.21
C SER A 108 -18.76 -8.72 1.20
N ARG A 109 -19.85 -9.45 0.86
CA ARG A 109 -20.30 -10.60 1.66
C ARG A 109 -19.20 -11.65 1.83
N THR A 110 -18.45 -11.93 0.76
CA THR A 110 -17.34 -12.86 0.78
C THR A 110 -16.26 -12.43 1.76
N MET A 111 -15.90 -11.14 1.76
CA MET A 111 -14.89 -10.61 2.68
C MET A 111 -15.35 -10.74 4.14
N ARG A 112 -16.61 -10.43 4.45
CA ARG A 112 -17.15 -10.60 5.82
C ARG A 112 -17.01 -12.03 6.29
N GLN A 113 -17.39 -13.01 5.48
CA GLN A 113 -17.23 -14.44 5.81
C GLN A 113 -15.77 -14.83 6.06
N LEU A 114 -14.85 -14.27 5.27
CA LEU A 114 -13.43 -14.52 5.43
C LEU A 114 -12.85 -13.87 6.71
N ILE A 115 -13.38 -12.71 7.12
CA ILE A 115 -13.02 -12.03 8.37
C ILE A 115 -13.56 -12.84 9.56
N ASP A 116 -14.86 -13.20 9.53
CA ASP A 116 -15.53 -13.92 10.61
C ASP A 116 -14.87 -15.28 10.92
N ALA A 117 -14.24 -15.91 9.93
CA ALA A 117 -13.48 -17.14 10.10
C ALA A 117 -12.14 -16.94 10.84
N ARG A 118 -11.75 -15.72 11.24
CA ARG A 118 -10.45 -15.39 11.82
C ARG A 118 -10.59 -14.75 13.19
N LEU A 119 -10.60 -15.54 14.25
CA LEU A 119 -10.76 -15.08 15.65
C LEU A 119 -9.69 -14.07 16.10
N TRP A 120 -8.55 -14.00 15.41
CA TRP A 120 -7.46 -13.09 15.70
C TRP A 120 -7.60 -11.73 14.98
N LEU A 121 -8.61 -11.55 14.13
CA LEU A 121 -8.82 -10.37 13.29
C LEU A 121 -10.07 -9.61 13.71
N THR A 122 -9.91 -8.36 14.11
CA THR A 122 -11.00 -7.40 14.30
C THR A 122 -10.85 -6.28 13.28
N VAL A 123 -11.94 -5.90 12.60
CA VAL A 123 -11.91 -4.95 11.50
C VAL A 123 -12.76 -3.73 11.80
N TYR A 124 -12.20 -2.55 11.56
CA TYR A 124 -12.89 -1.27 11.58
C TYR A 124 -12.77 -0.57 10.22
N GLN A 125 -13.83 0.11 9.82
CA GLN A 125 -13.84 0.88 8.58
C GLN A 125 -13.59 2.34 8.88
N LEU A 126 -12.74 2.98 8.08
CA LEU A 126 -12.55 4.43 8.10
C LEU A 126 -13.85 5.13 7.65
N PRO A 127 -14.11 6.32 8.17
CA PRO A 127 -15.15 7.17 7.60
C PRO A 127 -14.92 7.40 6.10
N PRO A 128 -15.97 7.55 5.31
CA PRO A 128 -15.85 7.90 3.90
C PRO A 128 -15.03 9.19 3.71
N CYS A 129 -14.16 9.21 2.71
CA CYS A 129 -13.34 10.38 2.36
C CYS A 129 -12.42 10.89 3.48
N ALA A 130 -11.84 9.99 4.26
CA ALA A 130 -10.91 10.33 5.35
C ALA A 130 -9.51 9.72 5.16
N PRO A 131 -8.83 9.96 4.01
CA PRO A 131 -7.50 9.38 3.72
C PRO A 131 -6.42 9.91 4.66
N GLU A 132 -6.60 11.09 5.28
CA GLU A 132 -5.68 11.70 6.24
C GLU A 132 -5.48 10.84 7.50
N PHE A 133 -6.43 9.98 7.83
CA PHE A 133 -6.32 9.05 8.97
C PHE A 133 -5.62 7.74 8.60
N ASN A 134 -5.31 7.51 7.31
CA ASN A 134 -4.61 6.30 6.88
C ASN A 134 -3.13 6.56 6.60
N PRO A 135 -2.22 6.12 7.49
CA PRO A 135 -0.78 6.35 7.30
C PRO A 135 -0.21 5.66 6.06
N VAL A 136 -0.88 4.65 5.49
CA VAL A 136 -0.45 3.96 4.27
C VAL A 136 -0.50 4.88 3.05
N GLU A 137 -1.38 5.88 3.02
CA GLU A 137 -1.39 6.92 1.99
C GLU A 137 -0.03 7.66 1.89
N GLY A 138 0.63 7.83 3.03
CA GLY A 138 1.99 8.38 3.08
C GLY A 138 3.03 7.48 2.40
N VAL A 139 2.86 6.15 2.45
CA VAL A 139 3.71 5.21 1.71
C VAL A 139 3.56 5.43 0.21
N TRP A 140 2.33 5.58 -0.26
CA TRP A 140 2.06 5.82 -1.68
C TRP A 140 2.59 7.16 -2.16
N SER A 141 2.42 8.21 -1.36
CA SER A 141 3.01 9.53 -1.64
C SER A 141 4.53 9.47 -1.75
N HIS A 142 5.18 8.75 -0.84
CA HIS A 142 6.64 8.57 -0.86
C HIS A 142 7.09 7.74 -2.07
N LEU A 143 6.37 6.65 -2.36
CA LEU A 143 6.63 5.81 -3.53
C LEU A 143 6.48 6.60 -4.83
N LYS A 144 5.36 7.30 -5.04
CA LYS A 144 5.10 8.11 -6.24
C LYS A 144 6.20 9.15 -6.45
N ARG A 145 6.64 9.85 -5.41
CA ARG A 145 7.77 10.79 -5.50
C ARG A 145 9.07 10.11 -5.93
N SER A 146 9.33 8.90 -5.43
CA SER A 146 10.52 8.13 -5.79
C SER A 146 10.50 7.57 -7.22
N LEU A 147 9.31 7.49 -7.84
CA LEU A 147 9.09 7.04 -9.21
C LEU A 147 8.93 8.21 -10.20
N ALA A 148 8.92 9.45 -9.71
CA ALA A 148 8.69 10.62 -10.55
C ALA A 148 9.73 10.71 -11.68
N ASN A 149 9.25 10.97 -12.90
CA ASN A 149 10.05 11.11 -14.12
C ASN A 149 10.87 9.86 -14.52
N LEU A 150 10.70 8.71 -13.83
CA LEU A 150 11.40 7.47 -14.14
C LEU A 150 10.59 6.63 -15.14
N THR A 151 11.05 6.59 -16.38
CA THR A 151 10.43 5.76 -17.42
C THR A 151 10.85 4.30 -17.31
N LYS A 152 9.89 3.41 -17.44
CA LYS A 152 10.11 1.96 -17.57
C LYS A 152 9.41 1.44 -18.80
N HIS A 153 10.05 0.52 -19.50
CA HIS A 153 9.56 -0.02 -20.78
C HIS A 153 8.69 -1.26 -20.59
N SER A 154 8.73 -1.90 -19.42
CA SER A 154 7.91 -3.07 -19.12
C SER A 154 7.36 -3.06 -17.71
N LEU A 155 6.25 -3.80 -17.51
CA LEU A 155 5.69 -4.00 -16.16
C LEU A 155 6.65 -4.74 -15.23
N ASP A 156 7.47 -5.64 -15.74
CA ASP A 156 8.40 -6.40 -14.92
C ASP A 156 9.49 -5.49 -14.37
N GLN A 157 10.03 -4.57 -15.19
CA GLN A 157 10.97 -3.54 -14.75
C GLN A 157 10.34 -2.60 -13.72
N LEU A 158 9.09 -2.17 -13.95
CA LEU A 158 8.37 -1.32 -13.01
C LEU A 158 8.12 -2.06 -11.70
N THR A 159 7.73 -3.33 -11.76
CA THR A 159 7.49 -4.15 -10.56
C THR A 159 8.75 -4.35 -9.74
N ALA A 160 9.88 -4.63 -10.38
CA ALA A 160 11.17 -4.76 -9.71
C ALA A 160 11.55 -3.45 -8.99
N LEU A 161 11.37 -2.31 -9.66
CA LEU A 161 11.64 -1.00 -9.07
C LEU A 161 10.71 -0.71 -7.88
N VAL A 162 9.40 -0.93 -8.03
CA VAL A 162 8.40 -0.75 -6.95
C VAL A 162 8.75 -1.61 -5.74
N LYS A 163 9.03 -2.90 -5.94
CA LYS A 163 9.45 -3.81 -4.86
C LYS A 163 10.71 -3.32 -4.15
N THR A 164 11.70 -2.85 -4.91
CA THR A 164 12.93 -2.29 -4.34
C THR A 164 12.65 -1.08 -3.47
N ARG A 165 11.80 -0.14 -3.93
CA ARG A 165 11.43 1.06 -3.17
C ARG A 165 10.63 0.72 -1.91
N LEU A 166 9.64 -0.16 -2.00
CA LEU A 166 8.87 -0.62 -0.84
C LEU A 166 9.75 -1.36 0.17
N LYS A 167 10.67 -2.21 -0.30
CA LYS A 167 11.64 -2.87 0.57
C LYS A 167 12.56 -1.88 1.28
N GLN A 168 13.02 -0.84 0.60
CA GLN A 168 13.81 0.22 1.22
C GLN A 168 13.04 0.96 2.32
N MET A 169 11.74 1.21 2.12
CA MET A 169 10.87 1.82 3.15
C MET A 169 10.67 0.88 4.34
N GLN A 170 10.47 -0.42 4.08
CA GLN A 170 10.29 -1.46 5.11
C GLN A 170 11.46 -1.52 6.10
N TYR A 171 12.68 -1.24 5.63
CA TYR A 171 13.88 -1.19 6.48
C TYR A 171 14.16 0.20 7.11
N ARG A 172 13.21 1.14 7.01
CA ARG A 172 13.31 2.48 7.61
C ARG A 172 12.19 2.71 8.63
N PRO A 173 12.28 2.16 9.84
CA PRO A 173 11.21 2.28 10.85
C PRO A 173 10.88 3.74 11.15
N GLY A 174 11.86 4.64 11.25
CA GLY A 174 11.62 6.07 11.46
C GLY A 174 10.81 6.76 10.35
N LEU A 175 10.81 6.22 9.11
CA LEU A 175 9.88 6.69 8.09
C LEU A 175 8.45 6.30 8.45
N THR A 176 8.24 5.04 8.86
CA THR A 176 6.91 4.52 9.21
C THR A 176 6.36 5.22 10.45
N ASP A 177 7.21 5.48 11.47
CA ASP A 177 6.84 6.28 12.65
C ASP A 177 6.37 7.69 12.25
N GLY A 178 7.12 8.35 11.37
CA GLY A 178 6.75 9.68 10.86
C GLY A 178 5.45 9.69 10.04
N LEU A 179 5.11 8.59 9.35
CA LEU A 179 3.84 8.46 8.63
C LEU A 179 2.67 8.28 9.60
N ILE A 180 2.85 7.50 10.66
CA ILE A 180 1.85 7.33 11.71
C ILE A 180 1.61 8.66 12.43
N ALA A 181 2.66 9.33 12.86
CA ALA A 181 2.56 10.61 13.58
C ALA A 181 1.80 11.69 12.78
N LYS A 182 1.91 11.69 11.44
CA LYS A 182 1.18 12.62 10.57
C LYS A 182 -0.34 12.45 10.61
N THR A 183 -0.84 11.30 10.97
CA THR A 183 -2.29 11.06 11.11
C THR A 183 -2.85 11.57 12.44
N GLY A 184 -2.01 12.14 13.30
CA GLY A 184 -2.40 12.57 14.64
C GLY A 184 -2.54 11.42 15.65
N LEU A 185 -2.20 10.19 15.25
CA LEU A 185 -2.19 9.04 16.16
C LEU A 185 -0.93 9.11 17.02
N ASP A 186 -1.14 9.21 18.32
CA ASP A 186 -0.09 9.11 19.33
C ASP A 186 -0.26 7.79 20.09
N PHE A 187 0.76 6.94 20.01
CA PHE A 187 0.81 5.66 20.70
C PHE A 187 1.71 5.72 21.92
N GLN A 188 1.73 6.86 22.64
CA GLN A 188 2.42 6.91 23.90
C GLN A 188 1.76 5.94 24.89
N PRO A 189 2.53 5.12 25.60
CA PRO A 189 1.96 4.35 26.68
C PRO A 189 1.42 5.33 27.73
N PRO A 190 0.30 4.97 28.39
CA PRO A 190 -0.23 5.77 29.50
C PRO A 190 0.76 5.90 30.63
#